data_5a1e8c995c366ba2695758c85032f774
#
_entry.id   5a1e8c995c366ba2695758c85032f774
#
_cell.length_a   1.000
_cell.length_b   1.000
_cell.length_c   1.000
_cell.angle_alpha   90.00
_cell.angle_beta   90.00
_cell.angle_gamma   90.00
#
_symmetry.space_group_name_H-M   'P 1'
#
loop_
_entity.id
_entity.type
_entity.pdbx_description
1 polymer ?
#
loop_
_entity_poly.entity_id
_entity_poly.type
_entity_poly.pdbx_seq_one_letter_code
_entity_poly.pdbx_strand_id
1 'polypeptide(L)'
;MVFSPKKIPKQTTKHTPLPHSFMKRTSLKTLFLAFAAICAFPCSGMANDGLFYTSGNQLVPLNESQISVSKEVLTIRLNANGTATVDVQYDFLNPEKEELCVTVGFVADAPQNFTGQQLQETEHPFIKDFTVEMNDTALSFRHATVANDSTFVNKLEFKPLDLSLYEEDESGSGNYLTLQDTHLGTSISYVYYFQATFKPGLNHVHHRYTYTMAQNIYTHYQLDYKLSPALRWANHQIDDFTLRIESDGSPLHFFLNAASMKGTDAPAIVNAAGKKGYGKHQMRDIRSSEYDKQAQQMLEFFLRDAFVEIHAKDFKPEEELHLSAADCSESGIVCMPDPCKTSLVAAESETPLSPLDKLAAKHYLEALQGKTFKDKKLQKYFDARWWYLKEK
;
A
#
# COMPACT_ATOMS: atom_id res chain seq x y z
N MET A 1 -5.45 -73.90 -12.85
CA MET A 1 -6.15 -73.66 -14.12
C MET A 1 -5.32 -72.58 -14.87
N VAL A 2 -4.72 -73.07 -15.99
CA VAL A 2 -3.84 -72.27 -16.85
C VAL A 2 -4.67 -71.73 -17.98
N PHE A 3 -4.73 -70.41 -18.20
CA PHE A 3 -5.35 -69.87 -19.42
C PHE A 3 -4.25 -69.30 -20.33
N SER A 4 -4.26 -69.90 -21.55
CA SER A 4 -3.38 -69.59 -22.67
C SER A 4 -3.86 -68.33 -23.43
N PRO A 5 -3.00 -67.53 -24.05
CA PRO A 5 -3.43 -66.30 -24.75
C PRO A 5 -3.85 -66.57 -26.19
N LYS A 6 -4.94 -65.93 -26.60
CA LYS A 6 -5.48 -65.95 -27.98
C LYS A 6 -4.66 -65.04 -28.88
N LYS A 7 -4.25 -65.57 -30.06
CA LYS A 7 -3.62 -64.85 -31.16
C LYS A 7 -4.58 -63.88 -31.87
N ILE A 8 -4.11 -62.66 -32.12
CA ILE A 8 -4.81 -61.69 -32.98
C ILE A 8 -4.29 -61.84 -34.42
N PRO A 9 -5.17 -61.80 -35.45
CA PRO A 9 -4.77 -61.97 -36.86
C PRO A 9 -4.15 -60.63 -37.40
N LYS A 10 -3.10 -60.78 -38.23
CA LYS A 10 -2.45 -59.70 -38.98
C LYS A 10 -3.37 -59.26 -40.14
N GLN A 11 -3.75 -58.00 -40.14
CA GLN A 11 -4.30 -57.30 -41.31
C GLN A 11 -3.16 -56.78 -42.21
N THR A 12 -3.13 -57.23 -43.42
CA THR A 12 -2.30 -56.76 -44.51
C THR A 12 -2.96 -55.52 -45.17
N THR A 13 -2.38 -54.36 -45.01
CA THR A 13 -2.80 -53.15 -45.71
C THR A 13 -2.04 -53.00 -47.02
N LYS A 14 -2.81 -52.98 -48.11
CA LYS A 14 -2.33 -52.69 -49.47
C LYS A 14 -1.96 -51.21 -49.57
N HIS A 15 -0.73 -50.92 -50.01
CA HIS A 15 -0.29 -49.60 -50.39
C HIS A 15 -0.88 -49.21 -51.75
N THR A 16 -1.67 -48.12 -51.75
CA THR A 16 -2.04 -47.37 -52.95
C THR A 16 -1.18 -46.13 -53.06
N PRO A 17 -0.52 -45.82 -54.18
CA PRO A 17 0.27 -44.62 -54.28
C PRO A 17 -0.61 -43.39 -54.44
N LEU A 18 -0.34 -42.34 -53.63
CA LEU A 18 -0.95 -41.03 -53.73
C LEU A 18 -0.34 -40.21 -54.88
N PRO A 19 -1.13 -39.37 -55.56
CA PRO A 19 -0.63 -38.53 -56.67
C PRO A 19 0.22 -37.40 -56.19
N HIS A 20 1.31 -37.10 -56.89
CA HIS A 20 2.16 -35.93 -56.72
C HIS A 20 1.35 -34.65 -56.84
N SER A 21 1.04 -34.00 -55.74
CA SER A 21 0.55 -32.62 -55.74
C SER A 21 1.71 -31.66 -55.73
N PHE A 22 1.75 -30.78 -56.72
CA PHE A 22 2.68 -29.69 -56.89
C PHE A 22 2.62 -28.77 -55.63
N MET A 23 3.61 -28.84 -54.75
CA MET A 23 3.83 -27.83 -53.73
C MET A 23 4.39 -26.55 -54.38
N LYS A 24 3.53 -25.55 -54.58
CA LYS A 24 3.95 -24.21 -54.86
C LYS A 24 4.85 -23.71 -53.72
N ARG A 25 6.09 -23.35 -54.05
CA ARG A 25 7.02 -22.69 -53.14
C ARG A 25 6.38 -21.39 -52.66
N THR A 26 5.74 -21.41 -51.48
CA THR A 26 5.43 -20.18 -50.75
C THR A 26 6.75 -19.55 -50.32
N SER A 27 6.95 -18.32 -50.70
CA SER A 27 8.15 -17.55 -50.40
C SER A 27 8.36 -17.46 -48.90
N LEU A 28 9.59 -17.67 -48.45
CA LEU A 28 9.99 -17.55 -47.04
C LEU A 28 9.59 -16.19 -46.44
N LYS A 29 9.42 -15.17 -47.31
CA LYS A 29 8.93 -13.83 -46.91
C LYS A 29 7.45 -13.83 -46.45
N THR A 30 6.60 -14.69 -47.01
CA THR A 30 5.18 -14.79 -46.65
C THR A 30 5.01 -15.52 -45.30
N LEU A 31 5.90 -16.44 -44.98
CA LEU A 31 5.91 -17.12 -43.69
C LEU A 31 6.37 -16.18 -42.56
N PHE A 32 7.36 -15.29 -42.84
CA PHE A 32 7.81 -14.28 -41.90
C PHE A 32 6.74 -13.22 -41.60
N LEU A 33 5.98 -12.80 -42.62
CA LEU A 33 4.88 -11.84 -42.43
C LEU A 33 3.70 -12.45 -41.67
N ALA A 34 3.42 -13.75 -41.81
CA ALA A 34 2.40 -14.43 -41.03
C ALA A 34 2.82 -14.61 -39.58
N PHE A 35 4.12 -14.82 -39.30
CA PHE A 35 4.62 -14.91 -37.93
C PHE A 35 4.70 -13.53 -37.24
N ALA A 36 5.02 -12.47 -38.00
CA ALA A 36 5.01 -11.10 -37.50
C ALA A 36 3.57 -10.59 -37.21
N ALA A 37 2.56 -11.06 -37.95
CA ALA A 37 1.16 -10.71 -37.69
C ALA A 37 0.57 -11.43 -36.48
N ILE A 38 1.14 -12.57 -36.06
CA ILE A 38 0.72 -13.28 -34.79
C ILE A 38 1.35 -12.62 -33.57
N CYS A 39 2.50 -11.96 -33.72
CA CYS A 39 3.13 -11.19 -32.63
C CYS A 39 2.58 -9.77 -32.47
N ALA A 40 1.71 -9.30 -33.40
CA ALA A 40 1.12 -7.97 -33.36
C ALA A 40 -0.32 -7.92 -32.85
N PHE A 41 -0.83 -9.01 -32.27
CA PHE A 41 -1.95 -8.86 -31.34
C PHE A 41 -1.37 -8.23 -30.08
N PRO A 42 -1.83 -7.02 -29.68
CA PRO A 42 -1.62 -6.62 -28.31
C PRO A 42 -2.29 -7.72 -27.49
N CYS A 43 -1.51 -8.55 -26.80
CA CYS A 43 -1.96 -9.11 -25.57
C CYS A 43 -2.34 -7.90 -24.71
N SER A 44 -3.59 -7.48 -24.76
CA SER A 44 -4.27 -6.92 -23.63
C SER A 44 -4.30 -8.04 -22.58
N GLY A 45 -3.10 -8.39 -22.09
CA GLY A 45 -2.98 -8.91 -20.76
C GLY A 45 -3.66 -7.84 -19.93
N MET A 46 -4.87 -8.11 -19.49
CA MET A 46 -5.34 -7.56 -18.24
C MET A 46 -4.29 -8.01 -17.24
N ALA A 47 -3.24 -7.19 -17.08
CA ALA A 47 -2.47 -7.21 -15.87
C ALA A 47 -3.54 -6.95 -14.81
N ASN A 48 -3.96 -8.01 -14.15
CA ASN A 48 -4.63 -7.91 -12.90
C ASN A 48 -3.62 -7.19 -12.02
N ASP A 49 -3.70 -5.86 -12.01
CA ASP A 49 -3.10 -5.05 -10.98
C ASP A 49 -3.75 -5.53 -9.69
N GLY A 50 -3.12 -6.50 -9.05
CA GLY A 50 -3.47 -6.96 -7.72
C GLY A 50 -3.18 -5.84 -6.75
N LEU A 51 -3.95 -4.77 -6.82
CA LEU A 51 -3.93 -3.70 -5.84
C LEU A 51 -4.58 -4.26 -4.57
N PHE A 52 -3.75 -4.75 -3.68
CA PHE A 52 -4.16 -5.06 -2.32
C PHE A 52 -4.30 -3.73 -1.58
N TYR A 53 -5.49 -3.15 -1.63
CA TYR A 53 -5.81 -1.99 -0.80
C TYR A 53 -6.16 -2.48 0.59
N THR A 54 -5.35 -2.10 1.52
CA THR A 54 -5.64 -2.22 2.94
C THR A 54 -5.41 -0.86 3.57
N SER A 55 -6.30 -0.42 4.43
CA SER A 55 -6.16 0.83 5.15
C SER A 55 -5.81 0.55 6.61
N GLY A 56 -4.77 1.20 7.10
CA GLY A 56 -4.57 1.38 8.53
C GLY A 56 -5.58 2.40 9.05
N ASN A 57 -5.94 2.33 10.34
CA ASN A 57 -6.96 3.22 10.88
C ASN A 57 -6.57 3.77 12.25
N GLN A 58 -7.21 4.88 12.59
CA GLN A 58 -7.22 5.43 13.93
C GLN A 58 -8.13 4.64 14.88
N LEU A 59 -7.98 4.86 16.17
CA LEU A 59 -8.89 4.36 17.18
C LEU A 59 -10.25 5.08 17.09
N VAL A 60 -11.33 4.33 17.22
CA VAL A 60 -12.70 4.85 17.23
C VAL A 60 -13.45 4.39 18.46
N PRO A 61 -14.33 5.21 19.05
CA PRO A 61 -15.30 4.74 20.02
C PRO A 61 -16.34 3.90 19.28
N LEU A 62 -16.59 2.67 19.75
CA LEU A 62 -17.61 1.80 19.16
C LEU A 62 -19.02 2.18 19.57
N ASN A 63 -19.16 2.98 20.64
CA ASN A 63 -20.40 3.61 21.10
C ASN A 63 -20.21 5.12 21.18
N GLU A 64 -21.29 5.89 21.34
CA GLU A 64 -21.17 7.33 21.60
C GLU A 64 -20.37 7.58 22.88
N SER A 65 -19.51 8.58 22.85
CA SER A 65 -18.59 8.92 23.93
C SER A 65 -18.47 10.42 24.11
N GLN A 66 -18.25 10.87 25.35
CA GLN A 66 -17.92 12.27 25.69
C GLN A 66 -16.42 12.55 25.57
N ILE A 67 -15.62 11.54 25.22
CA ILE A 67 -14.18 11.65 25.13
C ILE A 67 -13.78 12.40 23.86
N SER A 68 -12.84 13.33 23.98
CA SER A 68 -12.28 14.12 22.89
C SER A 68 -10.83 13.77 22.60
N VAL A 69 -10.37 13.94 21.36
CA VAL A 69 -8.96 13.79 20.96
C VAL A 69 -8.28 15.13 21.10
N SER A 70 -7.55 15.35 22.21
CA SER A 70 -6.78 16.58 22.44
C SER A 70 -5.49 16.61 21.67
N LYS A 71 -4.86 15.43 21.47
CA LYS A 71 -3.62 15.32 20.71
C LYS A 71 -3.50 13.98 20.04
N GLU A 72 -2.90 13.98 18.85
CA GLU A 72 -2.48 12.77 18.15
C GLU A 72 -1.11 12.99 17.52
N VAL A 73 -0.20 12.04 17.74
CA VAL A 73 1.07 11.94 17.02
C VAL A 73 1.07 10.62 16.27
N LEU A 74 0.86 10.69 14.96
CA LEU A 74 0.91 9.56 14.06
C LEU A 74 2.31 9.46 13.44
N THR A 75 3.03 8.39 13.71
CA THR A 75 4.32 8.10 13.11
C THR A 75 4.21 6.89 12.19
N ILE A 76 4.54 7.07 10.92
CA ILE A 76 4.62 6.01 9.92
C ILE A 76 6.08 5.81 9.55
N ARG A 77 6.66 4.67 9.92
CA ARG A 77 8.01 4.28 9.52
C ARG A 77 7.94 3.28 8.40
N LEU A 78 8.49 3.65 7.25
CA LEU A 78 8.58 2.80 6.08
C LEU A 78 9.85 1.96 6.15
N ASN A 79 9.71 0.64 6.12
CA ASN A 79 10.80 -0.31 6.24
C ASN A 79 11.20 -0.83 4.85
N ALA A 80 12.49 -1.12 4.66
CA ALA A 80 13.03 -1.60 3.38
C ALA A 80 12.47 -2.96 2.93
N ASN A 81 11.85 -3.72 3.84
CA ASN A 81 11.25 -5.02 3.55
C ASN A 81 9.79 -4.96 3.04
N GLY A 82 9.29 -3.78 2.68
CA GLY A 82 7.91 -3.61 2.22
C GLY A 82 6.87 -3.60 3.33
N THR A 83 7.28 -3.40 4.58
CA THR A 83 6.36 -3.18 5.69
C THR A 83 6.39 -1.73 6.17
N ALA A 84 5.36 -1.32 6.87
CA ALA A 84 5.32 -0.07 7.62
C ALA A 84 5.08 -0.36 9.10
N THR A 85 5.80 0.34 9.97
CA THR A 85 5.45 0.38 11.39
C THR A 85 4.63 1.64 11.63
N VAL A 86 3.44 1.47 12.13
CA VAL A 86 2.55 2.57 12.50
C VAL A 86 2.52 2.66 14.01
N ASP A 87 2.83 3.83 14.53
CA ASP A 87 2.93 4.13 15.97
C ASP A 87 2.12 5.39 16.22
N VAL A 88 1.09 5.30 17.06
CA VAL A 88 0.17 6.41 17.30
C VAL A 88 0.02 6.66 18.79
N GLN A 89 0.29 7.88 19.17
CA GLN A 89 0.16 8.36 20.55
C GLN A 89 -0.96 9.38 20.62
N TYR A 90 -1.90 9.15 21.51
CA TYR A 90 -3.03 10.04 21.76
C TYR A 90 -3.02 10.60 23.16
N ASP A 91 -3.48 11.85 23.28
CA ASP A 91 -4.00 12.41 24.52
C ASP A 91 -5.52 12.57 24.37
N PHE A 92 -6.26 11.74 25.10
CA PHE A 92 -7.72 11.82 25.15
C PHE A 92 -8.17 12.60 26.39
N LEU A 93 -9.13 13.49 26.23
CA LEU A 93 -9.73 14.26 27.31
C LEU A 93 -11.07 13.67 27.72
N ASN A 94 -11.18 13.23 28.97
CA ASN A 94 -12.45 12.99 29.64
C ASN A 94 -12.87 14.27 30.36
N PRO A 95 -13.92 14.99 29.91
CA PRO A 95 -14.36 16.22 30.53
C PRO A 95 -15.16 15.98 31.82
N GLU A 96 -15.59 14.75 32.07
CA GLU A 96 -16.42 14.38 33.22
C GLU A 96 -15.60 14.27 34.50
N LYS A 97 -16.28 14.34 35.62
CA LYS A 97 -15.65 14.18 36.95
C LYS A 97 -15.49 12.73 37.35
N GLU A 98 -16.10 11.82 36.65
CA GLU A 98 -16.09 10.39 36.86
C GLU A 98 -15.35 9.64 35.75
N GLU A 99 -14.92 8.42 36.06
CA GLU A 99 -14.31 7.55 35.05
C GLU A 99 -15.37 7.11 34.03
N LEU A 100 -15.00 7.13 32.76
CA LEU A 100 -15.81 6.63 31.65
C LEU A 100 -15.21 5.37 31.06
N CYS A 101 -15.96 4.29 31.06
CA CYS A 101 -15.58 3.06 30.39
C CYS A 101 -16.14 3.05 28.97
N VAL A 102 -15.26 3.03 27.98
CA VAL A 102 -15.61 3.09 26.55
C VAL A 102 -15.05 1.86 25.84
N THR A 103 -15.87 1.23 25.00
CA THR A 103 -15.34 0.21 24.08
C THR A 103 -14.71 0.94 22.88
N VAL A 104 -13.42 0.75 22.72
CA VAL A 104 -12.61 1.35 21.65
C VAL A 104 -12.24 0.28 20.65
N GLY A 105 -12.30 0.60 19.36
CA GLY A 105 -11.91 -0.28 18.26
C GLY A 105 -10.87 0.35 17.35
N PHE A 106 -9.93 -0.46 16.91
CA PHE A 106 -9.11 -0.21 15.75
C PHE A 106 -9.73 -1.01 14.60
N VAL A 107 -10.16 -0.32 13.55
CA VAL A 107 -10.89 -0.92 12.43
C VAL A 107 -10.00 -0.92 11.22
N ALA A 108 -9.83 -2.07 10.59
CA ALA A 108 -9.10 -2.23 9.34
C ALA A 108 -9.98 -2.86 8.27
N ASP A 109 -10.00 -2.26 7.08
CA ASP A 109 -10.74 -2.83 5.96
C ASP A 109 -10.10 -4.14 5.52
N ALA A 110 -10.93 -5.10 5.10
CA ALA A 110 -10.42 -6.32 4.52
C ALA A 110 -9.69 -6.04 3.19
N PRO A 111 -8.58 -6.75 2.92
CA PRO A 111 -7.84 -6.58 1.68
C PRO A 111 -8.70 -6.93 0.46
N GLN A 112 -8.61 -6.12 -0.57
CA GLN A 112 -9.28 -6.39 -1.85
C GLN A 112 -8.46 -7.41 -2.66
N ASN A 113 -9.13 -8.24 -3.46
CA ASN A 113 -8.51 -9.25 -4.34
C ASN A 113 -7.58 -10.25 -3.64
N PHE A 114 -7.84 -10.52 -2.37
CA PHE A 114 -7.09 -11.50 -1.62
C PHE A 114 -7.67 -12.89 -1.89
N THR A 115 -7.05 -13.64 -2.79
CA THR A 115 -7.47 -15.00 -3.13
C THR A 115 -6.78 -16.02 -2.21
N GLY A 116 -7.57 -16.89 -1.57
CA GLY A 116 -7.08 -18.16 -1.05
C GLY A 116 -6.58 -18.18 0.38
N GLN A 117 -6.92 -17.21 1.22
CA GLN A 117 -6.73 -17.35 2.65
C GLN A 117 -8.03 -17.12 3.43
N GLN A 118 -8.22 -18.02 4.32
CA GLN A 118 -9.26 -18.22 5.30
C GLN A 118 -9.75 -16.92 5.92
N LEU A 119 -10.85 -16.38 5.40
CA LEU A 119 -11.65 -15.35 6.07
C LEU A 119 -12.24 -15.86 7.41
N GLN A 120 -11.91 -17.07 7.81
CA GLN A 120 -12.28 -17.67 9.10
C GLN A 120 -11.49 -17.11 10.27
N GLU A 121 -10.42 -16.37 10.01
CA GLU A 121 -9.65 -15.70 11.06
C GLU A 121 -10.21 -14.31 11.32
N THR A 122 -10.37 -13.95 12.59
CA THR A 122 -10.80 -12.61 13.01
C THR A 122 -9.63 -11.61 13.07
N GLU A 123 -8.40 -12.07 12.80
CA GLU A 123 -7.19 -11.28 12.75
C GLU A 123 -6.87 -10.88 11.31
N HIS A 124 -6.58 -9.60 11.09
CA HIS A 124 -6.28 -9.07 9.77
C HIS A 124 -4.97 -9.66 9.22
N PRO A 125 -4.93 -10.18 7.97
CA PRO A 125 -3.79 -10.93 7.44
C PRO A 125 -2.50 -10.12 7.32
N PHE A 126 -2.60 -8.80 7.12
CA PHE A 126 -1.47 -7.89 6.89
C PHE A 126 -1.12 -6.99 8.08
N ILE A 127 -1.85 -7.08 9.18
CA ILE A 127 -1.55 -6.35 10.42
C ILE A 127 -0.98 -7.34 11.42
N LYS A 128 0.23 -7.04 11.92
CA LYS A 128 0.95 -7.86 12.89
C LYS A 128 1.39 -7.01 14.07
N ASP A 129 1.70 -7.69 15.16
CA ASP A 129 2.28 -7.10 16.35
C ASP A 129 1.45 -5.93 16.92
N PHE A 130 0.11 -6.00 16.80
CA PHE A 130 -0.76 -4.98 17.36
C PHE A 130 -0.62 -4.95 18.88
N THR A 131 -0.37 -3.78 19.42
CA THR A 131 -0.30 -3.53 20.86
C THR A 131 -1.08 -2.26 21.19
N VAL A 132 -1.63 -2.22 22.40
CA VAL A 132 -2.29 -1.02 22.92
C VAL A 132 -2.00 -0.89 24.41
N GLU A 133 -1.66 0.33 24.81
CA GLU A 133 -1.38 0.72 26.19
C GLU A 133 -2.21 1.95 26.53
N MET A 134 -2.64 2.06 27.77
CA MET A 134 -3.33 3.24 28.31
C MET A 134 -2.76 3.61 29.66
N ASN A 135 -2.30 4.85 29.82
CA ASN A 135 -1.72 5.36 31.05
C ASN A 135 -0.63 4.40 31.60
N ASP A 136 0.32 4.01 30.72
CA ASP A 136 1.45 3.09 30.99
C ASP A 136 1.04 1.66 31.34
N THR A 137 -0.20 1.27 31.07
CA THR A 137 -0.70 -0.07 31.32
C THR A 137 -1.12 -0.73 30.01
N ALA A 138 -0.55 -1.90 29.70
CA ALA A 138 -0.94 -2.68 28.53
C ALA A 138 -2.39 -3.15 28.66
N LEU A 139 -3.18 -2.97 27.59
CA LEU A 139 -4.57 -3.41 27.53
C LEU A 139 -4.69 -4.71 26.75
N SER A 140 -5.53 -5.61 27.25
CA SER A 140 -5.94 -6.79 26.49
C SER A 140 -7.00 -6.41 25.47
N PHE A 141 -6.86 -6.93 24.26
CA PHE A 141 -7.82 -6.71 23.17
C PHE A 141 -8.34 -8.04 22.61
N ARG A 142 -9.42 -7.96 21.84
CA ARG A 142 -10.02 -9.07 21.11
C ARG A 142 -10.14 -8.71 19.63
N HIS A 143 -10.29 -9.71 18.80
CA HIS A 143 -10.53 -9.55 17.36
C HIS A 143 -11.99 -9.86 17.03
N ALA A 144 -12.52 -9.18 16.03
CA ALA A 144 -13.81 -9.49 15.43
C ALA A 144 -13.79 -9.11 13.96
N THR A 145 -14.64 -9.76 13.20
CA THR A 145 -15.01 -9.36 11.84
C THR A 145 -16.42 -8.76 11.89
N VAL A 146 -16.63 -7.66 11.21
CA VAL A 146 -17.91 -6.96 11.13
C VAL A 146 -18.30 -6.66 9.68
N ALA A 147 -19.60 -6.48 9.43
CA ALA A 147 -20.05 -5.97 8.14
C ALA A 147 -19.64 -4.51 8.00
N ASN A 148 -19.04 -4.15 6.86
CA ASN A 148 -18.46 -2.82 6.63
C ASN A 148 -19.50 -1.71 6.57
N ASP A 149 -20.69 -2.00 6.03
CA ASP A 149 -21.73 -1.04 5.72
C ASP A 149 -22.61 -0.61 6.92
N SER A 150 -22.67 -1.45 7.94
CA SER A 150 -23.69 -1.31 8.98
C SER A 150 -23.19 -0.66 10.27
N THR A 151 -22.00 -0.99 10.69
CA THR A 151 -21.55 -0.70 12.07
C THR A 151 -20.96 0.70 12.22
N PHE A 152 -20.25 1.19 11.19
CA PHE A 152 -19.44 2.40 11.32
C PHE A 152 -19.99 3.59 10.56
N VAL A 153 -20.72 3.37 9.46
CA VAL A 153 -21.27 4.44 8.63
C VAL A 153 -22.56 4.99 9.24
N ASN A 154 -23.38 4.14 9.84
CA ASN A 154 -24.72 4.49 10.30
C ASN A 154 -24.89 4.58 11.83
N LYS A 155 -23.80 4.66 12.60
CA LYS A 155 -23.80 4.67 14.08
C LYS A 155 -24.55 3.47 14.69
N LEU A 156 -24.53 2.32 14.02
CA LEU A 156 -25.18 1.11 14.51
C LEU A 156 -24.33 0.44 15.58
N GLU A 157 -24.97 -0.40 16.37
CA GLU A 157 -24.33 -1.16 17.44
C GLU A 157 -23.21 -2.07 16.89
N PHE A 158 -22.07 -2.09 17.56
CA PHE A 158 -20.96 -3.00 17.25
C PHE A 158 -21.44 -4.46 17.37
N LYS A 159 -21.48 -5.15 16.24
CA LYS A 159 -21.96 -6.52 16.14
C LYS A 159 -21.00 -7.39 15.36
N PRO A 160 -20.20 -8.23 16.03
CA PRO A 160 -19.37 -9.23 15.38
C PRO A 160 -20.20 -10.17 14.50
N LEU A 161 -19.66 -10.52 13.32
CA LEU A 161 -20.24 -11.56 12.47
C LEU A 161 -19.92 -12.94 13.06
N ASP A 162 -20.89 -13.85 12.97
CA ASP A 162 -20.63 -15.28 13.14
C ASP A 162 -20.14 -15.85 11.81
N LEU A 163 -18.83 -15.94 11.64
CA LEU A 163 -18.20 -16.39 10.40
C LEU A 163 -18.57 -17.81 10.01
N SER A 164 -19.06 -18.62 10.95
CA SER A 164 -19.54 -19.99 10.64
C SER A 164 -20.77 -20.02 9.74
N LEU A 165 -21.47 -18.89 9.61
CA LEU A 165 -22.64 -18.74 8.76
C LEU A 165 -22.30 -18.22 7.35
N TYR A 166 -21.05 -17.91 7.07
CA TYR A 166 -20.61 -17.29 5.81
C TYR A 166 -19.62 -18.18 5.08
N GLU A 167 -19.57 -18.01 3.78
CA GLU A 167 -18.59 -18.59 2.88
C GLU A 167 -17.90 -17.50 2.06
N GLU A 168 -16.72 -17.81 1.52
CA GLU A 168 -16.00 -16.90 0.64
C GLU A 168 -16.78 -16.73 -0.66
N ASP A 169 -16.84 -15.51 -1.17
CA ASP A 169 -17.45 -15.26 -2.45
C ASP A 169 -16.64 -15.92 -3.58
N GLU A 170 -17.32 -16.68 -4.44
CA GLU A 170 -16.70 -17.36 -5.59
C GLU A 170 -16.02 -16.40 -6.58
N SER A 171 -16.35 -15.10 -6.54
CA SER A 171 -15.70 -14.08 -7.38
C SER A 171 -14.25 -13.81 -6.99
N GLY A 172 -13.78 -14.31 -5.84
CA GLY A 172 -12.43 -14.11 -5.34
C GLY A 172 -12.13 -12.71 -4.84
N SER A 173 -13.15 -11.89 -4.61
CA SER A 173 -12.99 -10.59 -3.94
C SER A 173 -12.87 -10.81 -2.44
N GLY A 174 -11.65 -10.96 -1.94
CA GLY A 174 -11.34 -11.36 -0.57
C GLY A 174 -11.86 -10.46 0.57
N ASN A 175 -12.61 -9.42 0.27
CA ASN A 175 -13.26 -8.54 1.23
C ASN A 175 -14.78 -8.74 1.31
N TYR A 176 -15.31 -9.78 0.67
CA TYR A 176 -16.73 -10.04 0.57
C TYR A 176 -17.07 -11.47 1.02
N LEU A 177 -18.03 -11.60 1.91
CA LEU A 177 -18.55 -12.86 2.40
C LEU A 177 -19.99 -13.04 1.96
N THR A 178 -20.34 -14.24 1.55
CA THR A 178 -21.71 -14.62 1.21
C THR A 178 -22.31 -15.47 2.33
N LEU A 179 -23.52 -15.13 2.75
CA LEU A 179 -24.27 -15.93 3.72
C LEU A 179 -24.64 -17.27 3.07
N GLN A 180 -24.29 -18.39 3.73
CA GLN A 180 -24.49 -19.75 3.22
C GLN A 180 -25.95 -19.96 2.74
N ASP A 181 -26.08 -20.73 1.66
CA ASP A 181 -27.37 -21.04 1.02
C ASP A 181 -28.14 -19.81 0.49
N THR A 182 -27.46 -18.66 0.32
CA THR A 182 -28.09 -17.44 -0.21
C THR A 182 -27.18 -16.76 -1.23
N HIS A 183 -27.70 -15.68 -1.85
CA HIS A 183 -26.87 -14.75 -2.66
C HIS A 183 -26.66 -13.41 -1.95
N LEU A 184 -26.88 -13.39 -0.63
CA LEU A 184 -26.71 -12.20 0.18
C LEU A 184 -25.29 -12.13 0.68
N GLY A 185 -24.55 -11.14 0.20
CA GLY A 185 -23.18 -10.94 0.60
C GLY A 185 -22.98 -9.61 1.31
N THR A 186 -21.87 -9.51 2.02
CA THR A 186 -21.45 -8.30 2.73
C THR A 186 -19.94 -8.11 2.62
N SER A 187 -19.51 -6.88 2.41
CA SER A 187 -18.12 -6.52 2.62
C SER A 187 -17.80 -6.46 4.11
N ILE A 188 -16.57 -6.79 4.46
CA ILE A 188 -16.15 -6.93 5.86
C ILE A 188 -15.02 -5.99 6.22
N SER A 189 -14.93 -5.71 7.54
CA SER A 189 -13.77 -5.09 8.18
C SER A 189 -13.35 -5.90 9.40
N TYR A 190 -12.06 -5.88 9.70
CA TYR A 190 -11.48 -6.44 10.90
C TYR A 190 -11.47 -5.41 12.01
N VAL A 191 -11.76 -5.83 13.23
CA VAL A 191 -11.79 -4.94 14.39
C VAL A 191 -10.97 -5.54 15.53
N TYR A 192 -9.98 -4.80 16.00
CA TYR A 192 -9.27 -5.05 17.25
C TYR A 192 -9.90 -4.15 18.29
N TYR A 193 -10.57 -4.72 19.31
CA TYR A 193 -11.34 -3.93 20.25
C TYR A 193 -11.01 -4.25 21.71
N PHE A 194 -11.12 -3.24 22.56
CA PHE A 194 -10.77 -3.30 23.95
C PHE A 194 -11.64 -2.36 24.80
N GLN A 195 -11.66 -2.59 26.09
CA GLN A 195 -12.28 -1.68 27.05
C GLN A 195 -11.24 -0.69 27.56
N ALA A 196 -11.52 0.60 27.40
CA ALA A 196 -10.69 1.69 27.88
C ALA A 196 -11.42 2.43 29.01
N THR A 197 -10.79 2.57 30.17
CA THR A 197 -11.33 3.34 31.31
C THR A 197 -10.62 4.69 31.35
N PHE A 198 -11.31 5.72 30.88
CA PHE A 198 -10.80 7.09 30.84
C PHE A 198 -11.04 7.77 32.20
N LYS A 199 -9.97 8.07 32.91
CA LYS A 199 -10.01 8.87 34.16
C LYS A 199 -10.38 10.32 33.84
N PRO A 200 -10.94 11.08 34.78
CA PRO A 200 -11.13 12.52 34.64
C PRO A 200 -9.86 13.24 34.16
N GLY A 201 -9.99 14.11 33.17
CA GLY A 201 -8.86 14.82 32.57
C GLY A 201 -8.18 14.05 31.46
N LEU A 202 -6.86 14.26 31.26
CA LEU A 202 -6.08 13.67 30.18
C LEU A 202 -5.74 12.20 30.43
N ASN A 203 -5.86 11.40 29.39
CA ASN A 203 -5.48 10.00 29.34
C ASN A 203 -4.60 9.75 28.14
N HIS A 204 -3.45 9.13 28.35
CA HIS A 204 -2.51 8.78 27.29
C HIS A 204 -2.84 7.39 26.76
N VAL A 205 -3.03 7.26 25.46
CA VAL A 205 -3.19 5.98 24.79
C VAL A 205 -2.15 5.85 23.70
N HIS A 206 -1.46 4.74 23.69
CA HIS A 206 -0.46 4.41 22.69
C HIS A 206 -0.83 3.08 22.04
N HIS A 207 -0.95 3.06 20.71
CA HIS A 207 -1.05 1.80 19.99
C HIS A 207 -0.03 1.74 18.85
N ARG A 208 0.37 0.51 18.55
CA ARG A 208 1.37 0.25 17.52
C ARG A 208 1.05 -1.04 16.80
N TYR A 209 1.37 -1.09 15.51
CA TYR A 209 1.29 -2.31 14.70
C TYR A 209 2.29 -2.25 13.54
N THR A 210 2.58 -3.43 12.98
CA THR A 210 3.31 -3.59 11.73
C THR A 210 2.32 -3.92 10.62
N TYR A 211 2.45 -3.24 9.51
CA TYR A 211 1.57 -3.37 8.36
C TYR A 211 2.36 -3.82 7.13
N THR A 212 1.92 -4.89 6.45
CA THR A 212 2.49 -5.29 5.18
C THR A 212 1.85 -4.45 4.08
N MET A 213 2.65 -3.56 3.47
CA MET A 213 2.18 -2.65 2.44
C MET A 213 1.85 -3.39 1.15
N ALA A 214 0.81 -2.93 0.45
CA ALA A 214 0.53 -3.39 -0.90
C ALA A 214 1.67 -2.96 -1.84
N GLN A 215 1.99 -3.81 -2.81
CA GLN A 215 3.01 -3.51 -3.82
C GLN A 215 2.39 -3.57 -5.20
N ASN A 216 2.58 -2.55 -6.01
CA ASN A 216 2.15 -2.55 -7.40
C ASN A 216 3.25 -3.09 -8.33
N ILE A 217 2.93 -3.28 -9.61
CA ILE A 217 3.86 -3.78 -10.63
C ILE A 217 5.06 -2.86 -10.90
N TYR A 218 5.00 -1.62 -10.44
CA TYR A 218 6.07 -0.62 -10.57
C TYR A 218 6.95 -0.55 -9.32
N THR A 219 6.84 -1.53 -8.40
CA THR A 219 7.59 -1.56 -7.14
C THR A 219 7.31 -0.36 -6.21
N HIS A 220 6.12 0.23 -6.33
CA HIS A 220 5.64 1.17 -5.33
C HIS A 220 4.90 0.44 -4.22
N TYR A 221 5.28 0.73 -2.99
CA TYR A 221 4.57 0.30 -1.81
C TYR A 221 3.47 1.31 -1.49
N GLN A 222 2.28 0.83 -1.18
CA GLN A 222 1.13 1.67 -0.88
C GLN A 222 0.62 1.39 0.52
N LEU A 223 0.30 2.47 1.21
CA LEU A 223 -0.35 2.46 2.51
C LEU A 223 -1.45 3.51 2.50
N ASP A 224 -2.67 3.06 2.73
CA ASP A 224 -3.80 3.93 2.98
C ASP A 224 -4.04 3.97 4.50
N TYR A 225 -4.28 5.17 5.03
CA TYR A 225 -4.56 5.37 6.44
C TYR A 225 -5.79 6.25 6.62
N LYS A 226 -6.80 5.75 7.30
CA LYS A 226 -8.04 6.49 7.54
C LYS A 226 -7.86 7.50 8.66
N LEU A 227 -8.06 8.74 8.33
CA LEU A 227 -8.07 9.87 9.26
C LEU A 227 -9.48 10.22 9.74
N SER A 228 -10.51 9.90 8.93
CA SER A 228 -11.91 10.20 9.24
C SER A 228 -12.44 9.61 10.57
N PRO A 229 -11.91 8.50 11.13
CA PRO A 229 -12.31 8.02 12.43
C PRO A 229 -12.17 9.04 13.57
N ALA A 230 -11.25 10.01 13.45
CA ALA A 230 -11.12 11.11 14.41
C ALA A 230 -12.39 11.92 14.58
N LEU A 231 -13.22 12.03 13.54
CA LEU A 231 -14.47 12.77 13.55
C LEU A 231 -15.59 12.09 14.38
N ARG A 232 -15.34 10.87 14.88
CA ARG A 232 -16.30 10.11 15.71
C ARG A 232 -16.17 10.41 17.20
N TRP A 233 -15.08 11.00 17.63
CA TRP A 233 -14.90 11.47 18.99
C TRP A 233 -15.71 12.74 19.28
N ALA A 234 -15.92 13.08 20.53
CA ALA A 234 -16.85 14.12 20.95
C ALA A 234 -16.57 15.51 20.34
N ASN A 235 -15.31 15.85 20.13
CA ASN A 235 -14.89 17.13 19.53
C ASN A 235 -14.92 17.13 18.00
N HIS A 236 -15.15 16.00 17.34
CA HIS A 236 -15.17 15.86 15.87
C HIS A 236 -13.94 16.43 15.15
N GLN A 237 -12.78 16.32 15.77
CA GLN A 237 -11.50 16.82 15.28
C GLN A 237 -10.35 16.24 16.12
N ILE A 238 -9.11 16.57 15.73
CA ILE A 238 -7.92 16.40 16.56
C ILE A 238 -7.43 17.80 16.89
N ASP A 239 -7.41 18.18 18.20
CA ASP A 239 -7.06 19.56 18.58
C ASP A 239 -5.60 19.87 18.28
N ASP A 240 -4.68 18.88 18.42
CA ASP A 240 -3.25 19.02 18.11
C ASP A 240 -2.76 17.77 17.35
N PHE A 241 -2.66 17.85 16.04
CA PHE A 241 -2.26 16.77 15.16
C PHE A 241 -0.82 16.90 14.70
N THR A 242 -0.09 15.80 14.74
CA THR A 242 1.25 15.67 14.14
C THR A 242 1.34 14.39 13.32
N LEU A 243 1.64 14.52 12.04
CA LEU A 243 2.03 13.41 11.17
C LEU A 243 3.54 13.40 11.03
N ARG A 244 4.16 12.24 11.27
CA ARG A 244 5.58 12.00 11.04
C ARG A 244 5.76 10.83 10.08
N ILE A 245 6.58 11.01 9.04
CA ILE A 245 6.94 9.95 8.09
C ILE A 245 8.44 9.82 8.06
N GLU A 246 8.93 8.62 8.33
CA GLU A 246 10.35 8.30 8.42
C GLU A 246 10.68 6.97 7.74
N SER A 247 11.97 6.70 7.53
CA SER A 247 12.46 5.41 7.07
C SER A 247 13.26 4.70 8.18
N ASP A 248 13.58 3.45 7.93
CA ASP A 248 14.49 2.63 8.77
C ASP A 248 15.98 3.04 8.67
N GLY A 249 16.27 4.20 8.09
CA GLY A 249 17.62 4.70 7.84
C GLY A 249 18.03 4.68 6.36
N SER A 250 17.24 4.05 5.50
CA SER A 250 17.45 4.07 4.05
C SER A 250 16.99 5.38 3.43
N PRO A 251 17.54 5.79 2.26
CA PRO A 251 16.96 6.89 1.50
C PRO A 251 15.48 6.58 1.18
N LEU A 252 14.61 7.57 1.36
CA LEU A 252 13.18 7.41 1.20
C LEU A 252 12.64 8.37 0.15
N HIS A 253 11.98 7.82 -0.86
CA HIS A 253 11.20 8.55 -1.84
C HIS A 253 9.73 8.15 -1.72
N PHE A 254 8.86 9.10 -1.49
CA PHE A 254 7.44 8.83 -1.34
C PHE A 254 6.56 10.00 -1.77
N PHE A 255 5.28 9.70 -1.93
CA PHE A 255 4.23 10.64 -2.29
C PHE A 255 3.11 10.59 -1.25
N LEU A 256 2.53 11.75 -0.96
CA LEU A 256 1.30 11.90 -0.21
C LEU A 256 0.26 12.63 -1.06
N ASN A 257 -1.00 12.23 -0.96
CA ASN A 257 -2.08 13.01 -1.54
C ASN A 257 -2.20 14.37 -0.83
N ALA A 258 -2.07 15.46 -1.58
CA ALA A 258 -2.09 16.81 -1.00
C ALA A 258 -3.43 17.15 -0.35
N ALA A 259 -4.53 16.55 -0.82
CA ALA A 259 -5.87 16.80 -0.28
C ALA A 259 -6.02 16.36 1.18
N SER A 260 -5.37 15.26 1.60
CA SER A 260 -5.40 14.79 2.99
C SER A 260 -4.67 15.74 3.95
N MET A 261 -3.79 16.60 3.43
CA MET A 261 -3.02 17.58 4.20
C MET A 261 -3.63 18.98 4.16
N LYS A 262 -4.88 19.11 3.73
CA LYS A 262 -5.57 20.39 3.74
C LYS A 262 -5.77 20.89 5.17
N GLY A 263 -5.44 22.15 5.41
CA GLY A 263 -5.53 22.75 6.75
C GLY A 263 -4.34 22.46 7.68
N THR A 264 -3.31 21.78 7.16
CA THR A 264 -2.06 21.57 7.90
C THR A 264 -1.01 22.66 7.60
N ASP A 265 0.00 22.73 8.44
CA ASP A 265 1.19 23.54 8.18
C ASP A 265 2.00 22.98 7.01
N ALA A 266 2.90 23.80 6.47
CA ALA A 266 3.84 23.33 5.46
C ALA A 266 4.76 22.24 6.02
N PRO A 267 5.04 21.16 5.24
CA PRO A 267 5.89 20.07 5.69
C PRO A 267 7.29 20.55 6.12
N ALA A 268 7.72 20.14 7.29
CA ALA A 268 9.07 20.36 7.79
C ALA A 268 9.92 19.08 7.59
N ILE A 269 11.13 19.23 7.05
CA ILE A 269 12.10 18.13 6.96
C ILE A 269 13.11 18.30 8.08
N VAL A 270 13.11 17.38 9.03
CA VAL A 270 13.92 17.44 10.25
C VAL A 270 14.76 16.16 10.40
N ASN A 271 15.81 16.21 11.20
CA ASN A 271 16.60 15.04 11.58
C ASN A 271 16.31 14.63 13.03
N ALA A 272 16.88 13.54 13.47
CA ALA A 272 16.69 13.02 14.84
C ALA A 272 17.07 14.01 15.96
N ALA A 273 17.90 15.03 15.67
CA ALA A 273 18.25 16.09 16.60
C ALA A 273 17.29 17.30 16.55
N GLY A 274 16.17 17.20 15.80
CA GLY A 274 15.21 18.29 15.62
C GLY A 274 15.73 19.46 14.79
N LYS A 275 16.86 19.27 14.06
CA LYS A 275 17.43 20.26 13.16
C LYS A 275 17.01 19.98 11.73
N LYS A 276 17.19 20.94 10.82
CA LYS A 276 16.92 20.74 9.40
C LYS A 276 17.62 19.47 8.87
N GLY A 277 16.82 18.52 8.38
CA GLY A 277 17.28 17.26 7.82
C GLY A 277 17.70 17.37 6.35
N TYR A 278 18.27 16.30 5.83
CA TYR A 278 18.59 16.18 4.42
C TYR A 278 17.37 15.70 3.65
N GLY A 279 16.72 16.60 2.94
CA GLY A 279 15.55 16.25 2.15
C GLY A 279 15.09 17.41 1.28
N LYS A 280 14.23 17.07 0.35
CA LYS A 280 13.52 17.99 -0.53
C LYS A 280 12.10 17.52 -0.71
N HIS A 281 11.20 18.44 -0.96
CA HIS A 281 9.84 18.15 -1.38
C HIS A 281 9.39 19.11 -2.47
N GLN A 282 8.41 18.69 -3.22
CA GLN A 282 7.74 19.50 -4.23
C GLN A 282 6.30 19.06 -4.40
N MET A 283 5.47 19.93 -4.97
CA MET A 283 4.12 19.55 -5.41
C MET A 283 4.20 19.00 -6.83
N ARG A 284 3.51 17.91 -7.08
CA ARG A 284 3.38 17.31 -8.43
C ARG A 284 1.93 17.02 -8.77
N ASP A 285 1.59 17.25 -10.02
CA ASP A 285 0.35 16.76 -10.59
C ASP A 285 0.61 15.36 -11.19
N ILE A 286 0.01 14.34 -10.61
CA ILE A 286 0.13 12.95 -11.05
C ILE A 286 -1.21 12.52 -11.64
N ARG A 287 -1.14 11.86 -12.80
CA ARG A 287 -2.29 11.19 -13.40
C ARG A 287 -2.10 9.69 -13.25
N SER A 288 -3.12 8.99 -12.78
CA SER A 288 -3.08 7.53 -12.62
C SER A 288 -3.07 6.82 -13.98
N SER A 289 -3.62 7.46 -15.02
CA SER A 289 -3.56 7.00 -16.41
C SER A 289 -3.61 8.16 -17.39
N GLU A 290 -3.26 7.92 -18.65
CA GLU A 290 -3.43 8.91 -19.73
C GLU A 290 -4.89 9.26 -20.01
N TYR A 291 -5.82 8.42 -19.53
CA TYR A 291 -7.26 8.63 -19.68
C TYR A 291 -7.86 9.49 -18.56
N ASP A 292 -7.12 9.72 -17.48
CA ASP A 292 -7.59 10.55 -16.38
C ASP A 292 -7.63 12.02 -16.77
N LYS A 293 -8.82 12.58 -16.75
CA LYS A 293 -9.07 14.00 -17.09
C LYS A 293 -8.52 14.95 -16.03
N GLN A 294 -8.39 14.49 -14.79
CA GLN A 294 -7.91 15.28 -13.67
C GLN A 294 -6.64 14.66 -13.08
N ALA A 295 -5.62 15.48 -12.94
CA ALA A 295 -4.43 15.10 -12.20
C ALA A 295 -4.71 15.23 -10.70
N GLN A 296 -4.21 14.28 -9.91
CA GLN A 296 -4.17 14.39 -8.47
C GLN A 296 -2.92 15.19 -8.06
N GLN A 297 -3.10 16.12 -7.14
CA GLN A 297 -1.98 16.83 -6.54
C GLN A 297 -1.35 15.97 -5.45
N MET A 298 -0.07 15.71 -5.60
CA MET A 298 0.72 14.91 -4.67
C MET A 298 1.87 15.73 -4.14
N LEU A 299 2.13 15.62 -2.85
CA LEU A 299 3.37 16.05 -2.23
C LEU A 299 4.42 14.96 -2.43
N GLU A 300 5.46 15.25 -3.18
CA GLU A 300 6.58 14.35 -3.45
C GLU A 300 7.76 14.70 -2.53
N PHE A 301 8.31 13.69 -1.85
CA PHE A 301 9.41 13.82 -0.91
C PHE A 301 10.57 12.93 -1.28
N PHE A 302 11.77 13.43 -1.09
CA PHE A 302 12.99 12.64 -1.03
C PHE A 302 13.76 12.99 0.22
N LEU A 303 14.03 11.97 1.05
CA LEU A 303 14.69 12.11 2.35
C LEU A 303 15.94 11.23 2.43
N ARG A 304 16.93 11.71 3.20
CA ARG A 304 18.09 10.95 3.63
C ARG A 304 18.45 11.36 5.05
N ASP A 305 18.51 10.41 5.98
CA ASP A 305 18.76 10.66 7.40
C ASP A 305 17.85 11.76 8.00
N ALA A 306 16.61 11.74 7.60
CA ALA A 306 15.61 12.73 7.96
C ALA A 306 14.21 12.13 7.96
N PHE A 307 13.28 12.84 8.56
CA PHE A 307 11.84 12.54 8.51
C PHE A 307 11.06 13.81 8.14
N VAL A 308 9.86 13.62 7.64
CA VAL A 308 8.89 14.69 7.43
C VAL A 308 8.02 14.82 8.67
N GLU A 309 7.76 16.06 9.07
CA GLU A 309 6.81 16.38 10.13
C GLU A 309 5.82 17.43 9.61
N ILE A 310 4.53 17.16 9.82
CA ILE A 310 3.41 18.01 9.40
C ILE A 310 2.52 18.22 10.62
N HIS A 311 2.21 19.47 10.94
CA HIS A 311 1.40 19.83 12.10
C HIS A 311 0.08 20.48 11.69
N ALA A 312 -0.93 20.30 12.52
CA ALA A 312 -2.19 21.03 12.41
C ALA A 312 -2.81 21.25 13.79
N LYS A 313 -3.49 22.37 13.95
CA LYS A 313 -4.39 22.63 15.07
C LYS A 313 -5.83 22.52 14.59
N ASP A 314 -6.71 22.04 15.47
CA ASP A 314 -8.14 21.84 15.18
C ASP A 314 -8.37 21.07 13.88
N PHE A 315 -7.57 20.02 13.69
CA PHE A 315 -7.49 19.26 12.44
C PHE A 315 -8.78 18.45 12.20
N LYS A 316 -9.44 18.75 11.11
CA LYS A 316 -10.63 18.04 10.61
C LYS A 316 -10.28 17.40 9.26
N PRO A 317 -9.95 16.11 9.22
CA PRO A 317 -9.61 15.46 7.96
C PRO A 317 -10.80 15.47 7.01
N GLU A 318 -10.59 15.96 5.78
CA GLU A 318 -11.57 15.94 4.71
C GLU A 318 -11.36 14.76 3.76
N GLU A 319 -10.13 14.24 3.71
CA GLU A 319 -9.72 13.12 2.86
C GLU A 319 -8.83 12.16 3.66
N GLU A 320 -8.80 10.91 3.25
CA GLU A 320 -7.94 9.90 3.84
C GLU A 320 -6.48 10.04 3.36
N LEU A 321 -5.54 9.57 4.15
CA LEU A 321 -4.13 9.62 3.81
C LEU A 321 -3.78 8.48 2.84
N HIS A 322 -3.31 8.83 1.65
CA HIS A 322 -2.74 7.91 0.69
C HIS A 322 -1.25 8.14 0.55
N LEU A 323 -0.46 7.14 0.94
CA LEU A 323 0.98 7.16 0.86
C LEU A 323 1.45 6.13 -0.17
N SER A 324 2.30 6.56 -1.10
CA SER A 324 2.97 5.68 -2.05
C SER A 324 4.48 5.88 -1.95
N ALA A 325 5.23 4.83 -1.63
CA ALA A 325 6.68 4.87 -1.47
C ALA A 325 7.37 4.06 -2.55
N ALA A 326 8.43 4.62 -3.14
CA ALA A 326 9.26 3.89 -4.07
C ALA A 326 10.23 2.96 -3.31
N ASP A 327 10.43 1.75 -3.85
CA ASP A 327 11.50 0.87 -3.40
C ASP A 327 12.85 1.46 -3.85
N CYS A 328 13.65 1.91 -2.88
CA CYS A 328 14.99 2.47 -3.11
C CYS A 328 16.08 1.39 -3.16
N SER A 329 15.72 0.11 -3.20
CA SER A 329 16.64 -1.00 -3.42
C SER A 329 17.14 -1.04 -4.88
N GLU A 330 18.07 -1.94 -5.15
CA GLU A 330 18.61 -2.15 -6.49
C GLU A 330 17.54 -2.59 -7.49
N SER A 331 16.56 -3.37 -7.05
CA SER A 331 15.41 -3.80 -7.84
C SER A 331 14.38 -2.67 -8.07
N GLY A 332 14.30 -1.71 -7.15
CA GLY A 332 13.35 -0.60 -7.18
C GLY A 332 13.81 0.67 -7.90
N ILE A 333 15.02 0.69 -8.47
CA ILE A 333 15.60 1.88 -9.15
C ILE A 333 14.67 2.45 -10.25
N VAL A 334 13.88 1.60 -10.90
CA VAL A 334 12.92 2.00 -11.95
C VAL A 334 11.91 3.03 -11.45
N CYS A 335 11.54 2.94 -10.18
CA CYS A 335 10.51 3.75 -9.55
C CYS A 335 11.03 5.04 -8.90
N MET A 336 12.32 5.31 -9.02
CA MET A 336 12.90 6.52 -8.46
C MET A 336 12.49 7.80 -9.21
N PRO A 337 12.45 8.96 -8.53
CA PRO A 337 12.12 10.22 -9.17
C PRO A 337 13.15 10.53 -10.28
N ASP A 338 12.70 10.67 -11.49
CA ASP A 338 13.56 10.86 -12.64
C ASP A 338 14.56 9.69 -12.79
N PRO A 339 14.04 8.48 -13.03
CA PRO A 339 14.89 7.30 -13.12
C PRO A 339 15.96 7.53 -14.19
N CYS A 340 17.21 7.32 -13.84
CA CYS A 340 18.19 7.01 -14.84
C CYS A 340 17.59 5.86 -15.61
N LYS A 341 17.26 6.00 -16.88
CA LYS A 341 16.76 4.93 -17.71
C LYS A 341 17.49 3.63 -17.38
N THR A 342 16.91 2.87 -16.45
CA THR A 342 17.49 1.61 -15.97
C THR A 342 17.31 0.54 -17.02
N SER A 343 17.89 -0.62 -16.82
CA SER A 343 17.79 -1.72 -17.77
C SER A 343 16.34 -2.13 -18.07
N LEU A 344 15.44 -2.02 -17.08
CA LEU A 344 14.00 -2.30 -17.26
C LEU A 344 13.32 -1.21 -18.11
N VAL A 345 13.52 0.05 -17.75
CA VAL A 345 13.01 1.18 -18.56
C VAL A 345 13.63 1.21 -19.94
N ALA A 346 14.89 0.81 -20.06
CA ALA A 346 15.58 0.72 -21.36
C ALA A 346 15.07 -0.42 -22.23
N ALA A 347 14.60 -1.51 -21.66
CA ALA A 347 14.00 -2.61 -22.39
C ALA A 347 12.65 -2.23 -23.03
N GLU A 348 11.92 -1.31 -22.40
CA GLU A 348 10.64 -0.78 -22.91
C GLU A 348 10.82 0.48 -23.78
N SER A 349 11.98 1.13 -23.74
CA SER A 349 12.28 2.34 -24.50
C SER A 349 12.89 2.00 -25.85
N GLU A 350 12.29 2.47 -26.93
CA GLU A 350 12.86 2.41 -28.29
C GLU A 350 14.17 3.19 -28.40
N THR A 351 14.49 4.05 -27.46
CA THR A 351 15.69 4.90 -27.50
C THR A 351 16.82 4.24 -26.72
N PRO A 352 17.94 3.89 -27.36
CA PRO A 352 19.11 3.33 -26.69
C PRO A 352 19.66 4.26 -25.60
N LEU A 353 20.02 3.72 -24.44
CA LEU A 353 20.69 4.48 -23.38
C LEU A 353 22.01 5.07 -23.88
N SER A 354 22.25 6.36 -23.63
CA SER A 354 23.53 6.98 -23.85
C SER A 354 24.63 6.36 -22.97
N PRO A 355 25.92 6.47 -23.36
CA PRO A 355 27.02 6.02 -22.47
C PRO A 355 26.97 6.68 -21.09
N LEU A 356 26.51 7.93 -20.98
CA LEU A 356 26.38 8.65 -19.71
C LEU A 356 25.23 8.10 -18.86
N ASP A 357 24.07 7.78 -19.47
CA ASP A 357 22.96 7.16 -18.75
C ASP A 357 23.34 5.78 -18.19
N LYS A 358 24.08 4.97 -18.97
CA LYS A 358 24.60 3.68 -18.53
C LYS A 358 25.56 3.81 -17.35
N LEU A 359 26.41 4.85 -17.38
CA LEU A 359 27.33 5.15 -16.29
C LEU A 359 26.57 5.63 -15.04
N ALA A 360 25.61 6.52 -15.22
CA ALA A 360 24.76 7.03 -14.14
C ALA A 360 23.97 5.91 -13.48
N ALA A 361 23.38 4.98 -14.24
CA ALA A 361 22.66 3.82 -13.72
C ALA A 361 23.53 2.97 -12.78
N LYS A 362 24.83 2.76 -13.10
CA LYS A 362 25.77 2.02 -12.26
C LYS A 362 26.06 2.70 -10.93
N HIS A 363 25.93 4.01 -10.86
CA HIS A 363 26.27 4.83 -9.69
C HIS A 363 25.02 5.41 -9.01
N TYR A 364 23.83 4.91 -9.39
CA TYR A 364 22.58 5.50 -8.91
C TYR A 364 22.41 5.35 -7.39
N LEU A 365 22.64 4.17 -6.85
CA LEU A 365 22.54 3.93 -5.40
C LEU A 365 23.54 4.78 -4.60
N GLU A 366 24.77 4.97 -5.14
CA GLU A 366 25.75 5.87 -4.52
C GLU A 366 25.29 7.32 -4.53
N ALA A 367 24.61 7.75 -5.60
CA ALA A 367 24.04 9.09 -5.68
C ALA A 367 22.88 9.29 -4.71
N LEU A 368 22.03 8.28 -4.48
CA LEU A 368 20.98 8.30 -3.45
C LEU A 368 21.56 8.53 -2.06
N GLN A 369 22.72 7.95 -1.78
CA GLN A 369 23.48 8.16 -0.54
C GLN A 369 24.20 9.54 -0.50
N GLY A 370 24.12 10.33 -1.56
CA GLY A 370 24.73 11.67 -1.63
C GLY A 370 26.20 11.69 -1.99
N LYS A 371 26.77 10.57 -2.44
CA LYS A 371 28.18 10.49 -2.85
C LYS A 371 28.48 11.46 -3.97
N THR A 372 29.63 12.16 -3.88
CA THR A 372 30.15 13.01 -4.94
C THR A 372 31.05 12.24 -5.87
N PHE A 373 31.05 12.60 -7.16
CA PHE A 373 31.75 11.88 -8.21
C PHE A 373 32.94 12.67 -8.77
N LYS A 374 34.08 12.00 -8.96
CA LYS A 374 35.28 12.61 -9.57
C LYS A 374 35.06 12.92 -11.07
N ASP A 375 34.27 12.08 -11.76
CA ASP A 375 33.89 12.33 -13.15
C ASP A 375 32.95 13.55 -13.21
N LYS A 376 33.43 14.62 -13.84
CA LYS A 376 32.68 15.89 -13.93
C LYS A 376 31.36 15.78 -14.70
N LYS A 377 31.28 14.87 -15.69
CA LYS A 377 30.06 14.66 -16.49
C LYS A 377 29.03 13.93 -15.65
N LEU A 378 29.45 12.90 -14.93
CA LEU A 378 28.60 12.16 -14.01
C LEU A 378 28.13 13.03 -12.83
N GLN A 379 29.03 13.82 -12.25
CA GLN A 379 28.67 14.77 -11.20
C GLN A 379 27.61 15.78 -11.71
N LYS A 380 27.82 16.39 -12.89
CA LYS A 380 26.85 17.31 -13.49
C LYS A 380 25.52 16.63 -13.78
N TYR A 381 25.55 15.36 -14.19
CA TYR A 381 24.34 14.57 -14.41
C TYR A 381 23.48 14.50 -13.16
N PHE A 382 24.06 14.12 -12.01
CA PHE A 382 23.33 14.05 -10.77
C PHE A 382 23.00 15.43 -10.19
N ASP A 383 23.88 16.43 -10.33
CA ASP A 383 23.59 17.80 -9.90
C ASP A 383 22.33 18.40 -10.55
N ALA A 384 21.96 17.92 -11.71
CA ALA A 384 20.73 18.32 -12.40
C ALA A 384 19.47 17.60 -11.86
N ARG A 385 19.60 16.65 -10.96
CA ARG A 385 18.47 15.90 -10.37
C ARG A 385 17.95 16.60 -9.13
N TRP A 386 16.63 16.82 -9.08
CA TRP A 386 16.02 17.54 -7.96
C TRP A 386 16.22 16.81 -6.62
N TRP A 387 16.21 15.48 -6.62
CA TRP A 387 16.34 14.61 -5.47
C TRP A 387 17.80 14.46 -4.98
N TYR A 388 18.81 14.77 -5.81
CA TYR A 388 20.19 14.53 -5.43
C TYR A 388 20.64 15.48 -4.32
N LEU A 389 21.02 14.90 -3.19
CA LEU A 389 21.46 15.58 -1.96
C LEU A 389 22.90 15.23 -1.68
N LYS A 390 23.84 16.09 -2.04
CA LYS A 390 25.28 15.87 -1.77
C LYS A 390 25.53 15.71 -0.29
N GLU A 391 26.41 14.74 0.06
CA GLU A 391 27.09 14.75 1.35
C GLU A 391 27.91 16.02 1.48
N LYS A 392 27.84 16.64 2.66
CA LYS A 392 28.62 17.86 2.95
C LYS A 392 30.05 17.51 3.36
#